data_8bc0cc6f251e3570336b4096ef22f5c9
#
_entry.id   8bc0cc6f251e3570336b4096ef22f5c9
#
_cell.length_a   1.000
_cell.length_b   1.000
_cell.length_c   1.000
_cell.angle_alpha   90.00
_cell.angle_beta   90.00
_cell.angle_gamma   90.00
#
_symmetry.space_group_name_H-M   'P 1'
#
loop_
_entity.id
_entity.type
_entity.pdbx_description
1 polymer ?
#
loop_
_entity_poly.entity_id
_entity_poly.type
_entity_poly.pdbx_seq_one_letter_code
_entity_poly.pdbx_strand_id
1 'polypeptide(L)'
;LKQIIFKSGVFMLKNKRKILSIIAIIFAMTMFISYNVFFRTTNVQATSRYGSTGSEVTQIQTKLKRWGYYKGAVDGVYGSKTLAAVKWFQSKNGLTADGIAGTKTLRAMGIYSNTGTGSSSTNSNDVNLLARLVYGEARGEPYAGQVAVAAVVLNRVKSSSFPNTIAGVIYQRGAFNVVDDGQINLSPNSTAKKAAQDALNGWDPSYGAIYYFNPNTATNKWIWSRPLIKTIGKHRFCK
;
A
#
# COMPACT_ATOMS: atom_id res chain seq x y z
N LEU A 1 -67.48 4.60 44.73
CA LEU A 1 -67.00 5.70 43.80
C LEU A 1 -65.49 5.91 43.95
N LYS A 2 -64.91 6.04 45.17
CA LYS A 2 -63.48 6.28 45.40
C LYS A 2 -62.56 5.19 44.85
N GLN A 3 -62.92 3.92 44.85
CA GLN A 3 -62.11 2.83 44.33
C GLN A 3 -62.04 2.79 42.80
N ILE A 4 -63.09 3.26 42.08
CA ILE A 4 -63.12 3.28 40.61
C ILE A 4 -62.21 4.39 40.10
N ILE A 5 -62.23 5.58 40.75
CA ILE A 5 -61.38 6.70 40.38
C ILE A 5 -59.88 6.40 40.62
N PHE A 6 -59.56 5.63 41.68
CA PHE A 6 -58.15 5.25 41.95
C PHE A 6 -57.61 4.26 40.94
N LYS A 7 -58.43 3.26 40.50
CA LYS A 7 -58.02 2.29 39.45
C LYS A 7 -57.81 2.95 38.07
N SER A 8 -58.67 3.91 37.71
CA SER A 8 -58.53 4.63 36.44
C SER A 8 -57.30 5.54 36.41
N GLY A 9 -56.96 6.20 37.51
CA GLY A 9 -55.74 7.02 37.64
C GLY A 9 -54.43 6.22 37.53
N VAL A 10 -54.40 5.06 38.18
CA VAL A 10 -53.22 4.17 38.10
C VAL A 10 -53.06 3.57 36.70
N PHE A 11 -54.15 3.24 36.01
CA PHE A 11 -54.13 2.76 34.64
C PHE A 11 -53.64 3.84 33.65
N MET A 12 -54.09 5.08 33.79
CA MET A 12 -53.63 6.21 32.97
C MET A 12 -52.13 6.49 33.21
N LEU A 13 -51.63 6.43 34.45
CA LEU A 13 -50.23 6.65 34.77
C LEU A 13 -49.31 5.56 34.18
N LYS A 14 -49.81 4.30 34.20
CA LYS A 14 -49.08 3.14 33.63
C LYS A 14 -48.96 3.25 32.12
N ASN A 15 -49.98 3.75 31.44
CA ASN A 15 -49.98 3.97 30.00
C ASN A 15 -49.10 5.17 29.60
N LYS A 16 -49.12 6.28 30.37
CA LYS A 16 -48.21 7.41 30.16
C LYS A 16 -46.72 7.01 30.28
N ARG A 17 -46.36 6.18 31.26
CA ARG A 17 -44.98 5.68 31.38
C ARG A 17 -44.57 4.80 30.21
N LYS A 18 -45.45 3.92 29.70
CA LYS A 18 -45.20 3.10 28.50
C LYS A 18 -45.03 3.97 27.25
N ILE A 19 -45.86 4.99 27.06
CA ILE A 19 -45.78 5.91 25.93
C ILE A 19 -44.46 6.72 25.99
N LEU A 20 -44.07 7.22 27.17
CA LEU A 20 -42.78 7.92 27.37
C LEU A 20 -41.57 7.02 27.09
N SER A 21 -41.63 5.73 27.47
CA SER A 21 -40.56 4.77 27.16
C SER A 21 -40.46 4.51 25.66
N ILE A 22 -41.58 4.39 24.96
CA ILE A 22 -41.59 4.19 23.50
C ILE A 22 -41.02 5.42 22.79
N ILE A 23 -41.39 6.62 23.20
CA ILE A 23 -40.88 7.89 22.65
C ILE A 23 -39.36 7.97 22.87
N ALA A 24 -38.84 7.62 24.06
CA ALA A 24 -37.42 7.61 24.36
C ALA A 24 -36.64 6.61 23.49
N ILE A 25 -37.21 5.42 23.23
CA ILE A 25 -36.59 4.41 22.35
C ILE A 25 -36.55 4.90 20.90
N ILE A 26 -37.64 5.50 20.40
CA ILE A 26 -37.68 6.05 19.04
C ILE A 26 -36.66 7.18 18.90
N PHE A 27 -36.56 8.07 19.89
CA PHE A 27 -35.57 9.15 19.89
C PHE A 27 -34.13 8.64 19.91
N ALA A 28 -33.85 7.62 20.72
CA ALA A 28 -32.55 6.95 20.74
C ALA A 28 -32.22 6.28 19.41
N MET A 29 -33.20 5.61 18.76
CA MET A 29 -33.02 5.02 17.43
C MET A 29 -32.78 6.09 16.35
N THR A 30 -33.53 7.19 16.38
CA THR A 30 -33.31 8.28 15.40
C THR A 30 -31.95 8.92 15.57
N MET A 31 -31.51 9.16 16.81
CA MET A 31 -30.15 9.64 17.11
C MET A 31 -29.08 8.66 16.64
N PHE A 32 -29.26 7.36 16.86
CA PHE A 32 -28.34 6.34 16.42
C PHE A 32 -28.28 6.25 14.87
N ILE A 33 -29.40 6.35 14.19
CA ILE A 33 -29.46 6.38 12.71
C ILE A 33 -28.80 7.66 12.20
N SER A 34 -29.08 8.82 12.77
CA SER A 34 -28.48 10.10 12.38
C SER A 34 -26.98 10.11 12.61
N TYR A 35 -26.48 9.53 13.73
CA TYR A 35 -25.08 9.36 14.01
C TYR A 35 -24.40 8.47 12.94
N ASN A 36 -24.98 7.32 12.62
CA ASN A 36 -24.43 6.42 11.58
C ASN A 36 -24.46 7.04 10.18
N VAL A 37 -25.49 7.79 9.82
CA VAL A 37 -25.56 8.50 8.54
C VAL A 37 -24.51 9.61 8.49
N PHE A 38 -24.37 10.42 9.55
CA PHE A 38 -23.36 11.48 9.62
C PHE A 38 -21.94 10.94 9.49
N PHE A 39 -21.60 9.82 10.16
CA PHE A 39 -20.28 9.20 10.05
C PHE A 39 -20.04 8.48 8.72
N ARG A 40 -21.08 8.05 7.99
CA ARG A 40 -20.93 7.45 6.66
C ARG A 40 -20.72 8.48 5.54
N THR A 41 -21.14 9.71 5.71
CA THR A 41 -21.06 10.77 4.67
C THR A 41 -19.73 11.51 4.63
N THR A 42 -18.80 11.27 5.56
CA THR A 42 -17.51 11.97 5.60
C THR A 42 -16.35 11.22 4.93
N ASN A 43 -16.60 10.09 4.28
CA ASN A 43 -15.60 9.48 3.39
C ASN A 43 -15.62 10.20 2.03
N VAL A 44 -15.11 11.43 1.99
CA VAL A 44 -14.64 12.03 0.74
C VAL A 44 -13.47 11.15 0.29
N GLN A 45 -13.74 10.23 -0.65
CA GLN A 45 -12.68 9.53 -1.34
C GLN A 45 -11.89 10.58 -2.14
N ALA A 46 -10.78 11.03 -1.57
CA ALA A 46 -9.84 11.85 -2.30
C ALA A 46 -9.44 11.08 -3.56
N THR A 47 -9.68 11.65 -4.70
CA THR A 47 -9.39 11.08 -6.01
C THR A 47 -8.88 12.19 -6.91
N SER A 48 -7.60 12.13 -7.24
CA SER A 48 -7.02 13.03 -8.22
C SER A 48 -7.11 12.44 -9.62
N ARG A 49 -7.57 13.24 -10.58
CA ARG A 49 -7.74 12.87 -11.98
C ARG A 49 -7.38 14.05 -12.88
N TYR A 50 -7.41 13.86 -14.18
CA TYR A 50 -7.18 14.93 -15.14
C TYR A 50 -8.01 16.18 -14.79
N GLY A 51 -7.35 17.33 -14.72
CA GLY A 51 -7.94 18.60 -14.30
C GLY A 51 -7.89 18.88 -12.79
N SER A 52 -7.57 17.90 -11.94
CA SER A 52 -7.38 18.13 -10.50
C SER A 52 -6.15 19.01 -10.25
N THR A 53 -6.18 19.79 -9.15
CA THR A 53 -5.06 20.64 -8.71
C THR A 53 -4.85 20.53 -7.21
N GLY A 54 -3.67 20.94 -6.72
CA GLY A 54 -3.41 21.08 -5.30
C GLY A 54 -2.36 20.11 -4.74
N SER A 55 -2.28 20.07 -3.41
CA SER A 55 -1.20 19.38 -2.68
C SER A 55 -1.17 17.86 -2.91
N GLU A 56 -2.32 17.19 -3.10
CA GLU A 56 -2.35 15.77 -3.41
C GLU A 56 -1.72 15.50 -4.78
N VAL A 57 -2.02 16.32 -5.79
CA VAL A 57 -1.41 16.23 -7.13
C VAL A 57 0.10 16.46 -7.05
N THR A 58 0.54 17.44 -6.25
CA THR A 58 1.97 17.70 -5.99
C THR A 58 2.65 16.46 -5.40
N GLN A 59 2.02 15.78 -4.43
CA GLN A 59 2.54 14.55 -3.84
C GLN A 59 2.62 13.41 -4.87
N ILE A 60 1.57 13.22 -5.68
CA ILE A 60 1.53 12.23 -6.76
C ILE A 60 2.68 12.49 -7.76
N GLN A 61 2.81 13.70 -8.26
CA GLN A 61 3.87 14.09 -9.20
C GLN A 61 5.27 13.90 -8.60
N THR A 62 5.47 14.30 -7.34
CA THR A 62 6.75 14.14 -6.63
C THR A 62 7.16 12.67 -6.55
N LYS A 63 6.25 11.78 -6.16
CA LYS A 63 6.54 10.36 -6.08
C LYS A 63 6.77 9.74 -7.45
N LEU A 64 5.91 10.02 -8.41
CA LEU A 64 6.05 9.50 -9.78
C LEU A 64 7.33 10.00 -10.46
N LYS A 65 7.74 11.24 -10.21
CA LYS A 65 9.00 11.80 -10.70
C LYS A 65 10.20 11.11 -10.08
N ARG A 66 10.19 10.92 -8.77
CA ARG A 66 11.24 10.19 -8.03
C ARG A 66 11.38 8.74 -8.52
N TRP A 67 10.28 8.10 -8.88
CA TRP A 67 10.25 6.72 -9.36
C TRP A 67 10.44 6.59 -10.87
N GLY A 68 10.63 7.71 -11.59
CA GLY A 68 10.90 7.73 -13.03
C GLY A 68 9.67 7.59 -13.94
N TYR A 69 8.47 7.53 -13.37
CA TYR A 69 7.23 7.50 -14.15
C TYR A 69 6.82 8.88 -14.72
N TYR A 70 7.25 9.96 -14.07
CA TYR A 70 6.88 11.33 -14.44
C TYR A 70 8.11 12.17 -14.78
N LYS A 71 8.10 12.82 -15.96
CA LYS A 71 9.21 13.66 -16.44
C LYS A 71 8.86 15.17 -16.51
N GLY A 72 7.66 15.54 -16.04
CA GLY A 72 7.20 16.94 -16.04
C GLY A 72 7.72 17.74 -14.83
N ALA A 73 7.30 19.01 -14.78
CA ALA A 73 7.42 19.84 -13.59
C ALA A 73 6.45 19.36 -12.50
N VAL A 74 6.85 19.48 -11.22
CA VAL A 74 5.95 19.25 -10.09
C VAL A 74 5.24 20.57 -9.83
N ASP A 75 4.11 20.76 -10.50
CA ASP A 75 3.33 22.01 -10.53
C ASP A 75 2.00 21.93 -9.80
N GLY A 76 1.65 20.74 -9.30
CA GLY A 76 0.37 20.51 -8.63
C GLY A 76 -0.84 20.52 -9.57
N VAL A 77 -0.63 20.44 -10.91
CA VAL A 77 -1.70 20.39 -11.91
C VAL A 77 -1.73 19.01 -12.56
N TYR A 78 -2.86 18.31 -12.46
CA TYR A 78 -3.03 16.99 -13.06
C TYR A 78 -3.32 17.11 -14.56
N GLY A 79 -2.30 17.39 -15.34
CA GLY A 79 -2.35 17.49 -16.80
C GLY A 79 -2.13 16.12 -17.49
N SER A 80 -2.01 16.15 -18.83
CA SER A 80 -1.81 14.96 -19.67
C SER A 80 -0.55 14.15 -19.29
N LYS A 81 0.55 14.83 -18.92
CA LYS A 81 1.78 14.16 -18.46
C LYS A 81 1.58 13.42 -17.15
N THR A 82 0.83 14.00 -16.20
CA THR A 82 0.49 13.34 -14.93
C THR A 82 -0.43 12.15 -15.17
N LEU A 83 -1.45 12.30 -16.03
CA LEU A 83 -2.34 11.22 -16.43
C LEU A 83 -1.58 10.02 -17.00
N ALA A 84 -0.68 10.27 -17.95
CA ALA A 84 0.14 9.24 -18.57
C ALA A 84 1.03 8.52 -17.54
N ALA A 85 1.65 9.29 -16.62
CA ALA A 85 2.50 8.76 -15.58
C ALA A 85 1.72 7.90 -14.57
N VAL A 86 0.51 8.32 -14.18
CA VAL A 86 -0.37 7.53 -13.29
C VAL A 86 -0.81 6.24 -13.99
N LYS A 87 -1.24 6.28 -15.25
CA LYS A 87 -1.58 5.07 -16.01
C LYS A 87 -0.41 4.10 -16.09
N TRP A 88 0.78 4.62 -16.36
CA TRP A 88 1.98 3.78 -16.39
C TRP A 88 2.29 3.16 -15.03
N PHE A 89 2.25 3.94 -13.96
CA PHE A 89 2.40 3.42 -12.60
C PHE A 89 1.35 2.34 -12.28
N GLN A 90 0.08 2.59 -12.58
CA GLN A 90 -1.01 1.64 -12.35
C GLN A 90 -0.76 0.32 -13.08
N SER A 91 -0.41 0.37 -14.38
CA SER A 91 -0.15 -0.83 -15.18
C SER A 91 1.02 -1.66 -14.63
N LYS A 92 2.06 -1.00 -14.09
CA LYS A 92 3.23 -1.69 -13.51
C LYS A 92 2.97 -2.27 -12.12
N ASN A 93 1.93 -1.79 -11.44
CA ASN A 93 1.57 -2.23 -10.09
C ASN A 93 0.31 -3.11 -10.04
N GLY A 94 -0.14 -3.64 -11.19
CA GLY A 94 -1.31 -4.53 -11.26
C GLY A 94 -2.63 -3.84 -10.89
N LEU A 95 -2.69 -2.51 -11.07
CA LEU A 95 -3.90 -1.71 -10.89
C LEU A 95 -4.59 -1.47 -12.23
N THR A 96 -5.89 -1.17 -12.20
CA THR A 96 -6.60 -0.69 -13.38
C THR A 96 -5.96 0.61 -13.88
N ALA A 97 -5.46 0.64 -15.12
CA ALA A 97 -4.73 1.77 -15.69
C ALA A 97 -5.69 2.83 -16.27
N ASP A 98 -6.62 3.31 -15.43
CA ASP A 98 -7.64 4.30 -15.80
C ASP A 98 -7.10 5.76 -15.74
N GLY A 99 -5.98 5.97 -15.06
CA GLY A 99 -5.40 7.29 -14.84
C GLY A 99 -6.11 8.07 -13.73
N ILE A 100 -6.90 7.41 -12.89
CA ILE A 100 -7.53 8.02 -11.72
C ILE A 100 -6.73 7.62 -10.49
N ALA A 101 -6.12 8.58 -9.82
CA ALA A 101 -5.43 8.33 -8.56
C ALA A 101 -6.45 8.25 -7.41
N GLY A 102 -7.24 7.17 -7.39
CA GLY A 102 -8.17 6.85 -6.33
C GLY A 102 -7.46 6.15 -5.15
N THR A 103 -8.25 5.75 -4.13
CA THR A 103 -7.73 5.17 -2.88
C THR A 103 -6.72 4.04 -3.09
N LYS A 104 -6.98 3.12 -4.05
CA LYS A 104 -6.05 2.00 -4.34
C LYS A 104 -4.72 2.51 -4.90
N THR A 105 -4.77 3.45 -5.85
CA THR A 105 -3.59 4.04 -6.46
C THR A 105 -2.78 4.86 -5.46
N LEU A 106 -3.46 5.69 -4.65
CA LEU A 106 -2.81 6.52 -3.63
C LEU A 106 -2.19 5.69 -2.51
N ARG A 107 -2.84 4.58 -2.10
CA ARG A 107 -2.25 3.61 -1.17
C ARG A 107 -1.01 2.94 -1.76
N ALA A 108 -1.06 2.50 -3.01
CA ALA A 108 0.08 1.94 -3.70
C ALA A 108 1.24 2.94 -3.84
N MET A 109 0.94 4.24 -3.88
CA MET A 109 1.94 5.31 -3.83
C MET A 109 2.40 5.63 -2.40
N GLY A 110 1.78 5.07 -1.34
CA GLY A 110 2.05 5.43 0.05
C GLY A 110 1.72 6.89 0.37
N ILE A 111 0.69 7.46 -0.27
CA ILE A 111 0.19 8.82 -0.01
C ILE A 111 -0.85 8.81 1.10
N TYR A 112 -1.62 7.71 1.22
CA TYR A 112 -2.54 7.48 2.33
C TYR A 112 -2.03 6.38 3.26
N SER A 113 -1.81 6.73 4.52
CA SER A 113 -1.67 5.76 5.60
C SER A 113 -3.05 5.17 5.93
N ASN A 114 -3.11 3.88 6.17
CA ASN A 114 -4.33 3.17 6.52
C ASN A 114 -4.76 3.57 7.95
N THR A 115 -5.68 4.53 8.08
CA THR A 115 -6.39 4.84 9.35
C THR A 115 -7.80 4.23 9.35
N GLY A 116 -7.98 3.04 8.79
CA GLY A 116 -9.29 2.35 8.77
C GLY A 116 -9.18 0.92 8.28
N THR A 117 -9.32 -0.03 9.20
CA THR A 117 -9.70 -1.45 9.08
C THR A 117 -9.85 -1.99 7.65
N GLY A 118 -8.83 -2.73 7.21
CA GLY A 118 -8.92 -3.53 6.00
C GLY A 118 -7.57 -3.76 5.32
N SER A 119 -6.74 -4.65 5.91
CA SER A 119 -5.68 -5.46 5.30
C SER A 119 -4.68 -4.80 4.36
N SER A 120 -3.59 -4.55 4.86
CA SER A 120 -2.15 -4.64 4.70
C SER A 120 -1.52 -3.53 5.52
N SER A 121 -1.53 -3.63 6.84
CA SER A 121 -0.49 -2.97 7.62
C SER A 121 0.81 -3.58 7.10
N THR A 122 1.56 -2.81 6.33
CA THR A 122 2.97 -3.14 6.09
C THR A 122 3.57 -3.28 7.47
N ASN A 123 3.71 -4.52 7.92
CA ASN A 123 4.17 -4.81 9.26
C ASN A 123 5.57 -4.17 9.37
N SER A 124 5.82 -3.42 10.41
CA SER A 124 7.15 -2.82 10.65
C SER A 124 8.26 -3.87 10.57
N ASN A 125 7.93 -5.13 10.89
CA ASN A 125 8.81 -6.28 10.74
C ASN A 125 9.11 -6.60 9.27
N ASP A 126 8.12 -6.50 8.37
CA ASP A 126 8.31 -6.73 6.93
C ASP A 126 9.20 -5.65 6.31
N VAL A 127 8.99 -4.38 6.67
CA VAL A 127 9.86 -3.27 6.24
C VAL A 127 11.29 -3.52 6.70
N ASN A 128 11.47 -3.89 7.97
CA ASN A 128 12.80 -4.10 8.54
C ASN A 128 13.50 -5.32 7.92
N LEU A 129 12.78 -6.44 7.74
CA LEU A 129 13.32 -7.64 7.12
C LEU A 129 13.71 -7.39 5.66
N LEU A 130 12.85 -6.73 4.89
CA LEU A 130 13.14 -6.35 3.51
C LEU A 130 14.33 -5.38 3.43
N ALA A 131 14.45 -4.43 4.36
CA ALA A 131 15.58 -3.52 4.44
C ALA A 131 16.90 -4.23 4.77
N ARG A 132 16.89 -5.25 5.63
CA ARG A 132 18.05 -6.09 5.93
C ARG A 132 18.52 -6.85 4.69
N LEU A 133 17.58 -7.44 3.94
CA LEU A 133 17.90 -8.08 2.66
C LEU A 133 18.55 -7.10 1.69
N VAL A 134 17.93 -5.93 1.48
CA VAL A 134 18.47 -4.88 0.59
C VAL A 134 19.87 -4.46 1.02
N TYR A 135 20.10 -4.31 2.32
CA TYR A 135 21.40 -3.94 2.85
C TYR A 135 22.46 -5.00 2.56
N GLY A 136 22.14 -6.26 2.76
CA GLY A 136 23.05 -7.36 2.48
C GLY A 136 23.36 -7.50 0.98
N GLU A 137 22.31 -7.55 0.15
CA GLU A 137 22.43 -7.85 -1.28
C GLU A 137 22.84 -6.66 -2.15
N ALA A 138 22.51 -5.43 -1.74
CA ALA A 138 22.57 -4.28 -2.65
C ALA A 138 23.11 -2.98 -2.03
N ARG A 139 23.78 -2.99 -0.86
CA ARG A 139 24.30 -1.76 -0.22
C ARG A 139 25.30 -0.97 -1.08
N GLY A 140 25.96 -1.63 -2.02
CA GLY A 140 26.91 -1.01 -2.95
C GLY A 140 26.30 -0.63 -4.30
N GLU A 141 25.01 -0.86 -4.49
CA GLU A 141 24.30 -0.56 -5.73
C GLU A 141 23.74 0.88 -5.74
N PRO A 142 23.51 1.47 -6.94
CA PRO A 142 22.74 2.70 -7.05
C PRO A 142 21.37 2.56 -6.36
N TYR A 143 20.80 3.65 -5.87
CA TYR A 143 19.56 3.64 -5.11
C TYR A 143 18.42 2.89 -5.82
N ALA A 144 18.27 3.09 -7.15
CA ALA A 144 17.28 2.35 -7.95
C ALA A 144 17.57 0.83 -7.97
N GLY A 145 18.83 0.41 -7.91
CA GLY A 145 19.23 -1.01 -7.79
C GLY A 145 18.82 -1.60 -6.44
N GLN A 146 19.00 -0.85 -5.36
CA GLN A 146 18.54 -1.25 -4.04
C GLN A 146 17.02 -1.43 -3.98
N VAL A 147 16.26 -0.50 -4.56
CA VAL A 147 14.80 -0.62 -4.68
C VAL A 147 14.41 -1.80 -5.57
N ALA A 148 15.13 -2.03 -6.67
CA ALA A 148 14.87 -3.16 -7.57
C ALA A 148 15.01 -4.52 -6.88
N VAL A 149 16.03 -4.69 -6.02
CA VAL A 149 16.19 -5.92 -5.22
C VAL A 149 14.99 -6.13 -4.28
N ALA A 150 14.54 -5.09 -3.58
CA ALA A 150 13.32 -5.16 -2.77
C ALA A 150 12.09 -5.51 -3.63
N ALA A 151 11.96 -4.88 -4.78
CA ALA A 151 10.84 -5.11 -5.70
C ALA A 151 10.79 -6.56 -6.22
N VAL A 152 11.94 -7.20 -6.47
CA VAL A 152 11.99 -8.64 -6.83
C VAL A 152 11.35 -9.51 -5.76
N VAL A 153 11.60 -9.26 -4.47
CA VAL A 153 10.93 -9.99 -3.38
C VAL A 153 9.42 -9.81 -3.47
N LEU A 154 8.96 -8.57 -3.64
CA LEU A 154 7.52 -8.27 -3.72
C LEU A 154 6.87 -8.85 -4.98
N ASN A 155 7.59 -8.93 -6.09
CA ASN A 155 7.13 -9.58 -7.31
C ASN A 155 7.02 -11.10 -7.13
N ARG A 156 7.96 -11.72 -6.41
CA ARG A 156 7.88 -13.15 -6.03
C ARG A 156 6.66 -13.40 -5.14
N VAL A 157 6.40 -12.57 -4.12
CA VAL A 157 5.20 -12.68 -3.26
C VAL A 157 3.89 -12.64 -4.06
N LYS A 158 3.84 -11.88 -5.17
CA LYS A 158 2.67 -11.80 -6.06
C LYS A 158 2.57 -12.96 -7.05
N SER A 159 3.62 -13.74 -7.22
CA SER A 159 3.68 -14.86 -8.16
C SER A 159 3.29 -16.16 -7.47
N SER A 160 2.42 -16.95 -8.11
CA SER A 160 2.03 -18.28 -7.61
C SER A 160 3.18 -19.30 -7.54
N SER A 161 4.33 -19.00 -8.17
CA SER A 161 5.52 -19.88 -8.18
C SER A 161 6.40 -19.70 -6.93
N PHE A 162 6.07 -18.79 -6.02
CA PHE A 162 6.85 -18.47 -4.84
C PHE A 162 5.97 -18.40 -3.60
N PRO A 163 6.56 -18.42 -2.38
CA PRO A 163 5.82 -18.15 -1.15
C PRO A 163 5.10 -16.80 -1.19
N ASN A 164 3.91 -16.76 -0.60
CA ASN A 164 3.02 -15.58 -0.61
C ASN A 164 3.30 -14.55 0.50
N THR A 165 4.44 -14.65 1.17
CA THR A 165 4.87 -13.70 2.22
C THR A 165 6.31 -13.24 1.99
N ILE A 166 6.65 -12.04 2.45
CA ILE A 166 8.01 -11.47 2.37
C ILE A 166 9.00 -12.39 3.08
N ALA A 167 8.69 -12.83 4.29
CA ALA A 167 9.53 -13.74 5.04
C ALA A 167 9.69 -15.09 4.33
N GLY A 168 8.61 -15.65 3.81
CA GLY A 168 8.64 -16.91 3.04
C GLY A 168 9.55 -16.85 1.82
N VAL A 169 9.49 -15.73 1.08
CA VAL A 169 10.38 -15.52 -0.09
C VAL A 169 11.83 -15.32 0.34
N ILE A 170 12.08 -14.52 1.39
CA ILE A 170 13.45 -14.21 1.83
C ILE A 170 14.14 -15.45 2.40
N TYR A 171 13.44 -16.22 3.24
CA TYR A 171 14.01 -17.41 3.89
C TYR A 171 13.84 -18.71 3.06
N GLN A 172 13.35 -18.63 1.84
CA GLN A 172 13.34 -19.77 0.93
C GLN A 172 14.78 -20.25 0.71
N ARG A 173 15.03 -21.54 0.91
CA ARG A 173 16.38 -22.13 0.81
C ARG A 173 17.07 -21.76 -0.51
N GLY A 174 18.26 -21.18 -0.41
CA GLY A 174 19.09 -20.80 -1.57
C GLY A 174 18.53 -19.61 -2.37
N ALA A 175 17.56 -18.87 -1.85
CA ALA A 175 16.99 -17.71 -2.54
C ALA A 175 17.91 -16.50 -2.51
N PHE A 176 18.64 -16.30 -1.39
CA PHE A 176 19.50 -15.15 -1.16
C PHE A 176 20.72 -15.56 -0.32
N ASN A 177 21.92 -15.22 -0.79
CA ASN A 177 23.17 -15.58 -0.11
C ASN A 177 23.29 -14.94 1.29
N VAL A 178 22.74 -13.75 1.48
CA VAL A 178 22.79 -13.03 2.77
C VAL A 178 22.05 -13.74 3.90
N VAL A 179 21.17 -14.67 3.58
CA VAL A 179 20.52 -15.55 4.57
C VAL A 179 21.48 -16.66 5.00
N ASP A 180 22.16 -17.26 4.04
CA ASP A 180 23.06 -18.40 4.28
C ASP A 180 24.36 -17.96 4.99
N ASP A 181 24.88 -16.77 4.68
CA ASP A 181 26.10 -16.20 5.29
C ASP A 181 25.85 -15.33 6.54
N GLY A 182 24.59 -15.20 6.96
CA GLY A 182 24.18 -14.46 8.16
C GLY A 182 24.13 -12.94 8.03
N GLN A 183 24.46 -12.36 6.88
CA GLN A 183 24.39 -10.90 6.67
C GLN A 183 22.96 -10.34 6.81
N ILE A 184 21.94 -11.18 6.68
CA ILE A 184 20.52 -10.80 6.94
C ILE A 184 20.30 -10.27 8.36
N ASN A 185 21.20 -10.58 9.31
CA ASN A 185 21.13 -10.12 10.70
C ASN A 185 21.77 -8.75 10.94
N LEU A 186 22.45 -8.18 9.94
CA LEU A 186 23.04 -6.85 10.05
C LEU A 186 21.94 -5.77 10.12
N SER A 187 22.23 -4.71 10.87
CA SER A 187 21.33 -3.55 10.95
C SER A 187 21.35 -2.77 9.62
N PRO A 188 20.22 -2.58 8.96
CA PRO A 188 20.16 -1.85 7.70
C PRO A 188 20.37 -0.35 7.92
N ASN A 189 21.07 0.31 7.00
CA ASN A 189 21.21 1.75 6.98
C ASN A 189 19.93 2.47 6.53
N SER A 190 19.90 3.80 6.64
CA SER A 190 18.74 4.63 6.26
C SER A 190 18.37 4.50 4.78
N THR A 191 19.38 4.32 3.91
CA THR A 191 19.17 4.16 2.45
C THR A 191 18.45 2.85 2.14
N ALA A 192 18.87 1.73 2.74
CA ALA A 192 18.21 0.43 2.56
C ALA A 192 16.77 0.43 3.13
N LYS A 193 16.56 1.05 4.31
CA LYS A 193 15.22 1.23 4.86
C LYS A 193 14.30 2.01 3.92
N LYS A 194 14.81 3.10 3.36
CA LYS A 194 14.09 3.93 2.41
C LYS A 194 13.81 3.19 1.09
N ALA A 195 14.75 2.39 0.60
CA ALA A 195 14.58 1.57 -0.60
C ALA A 195 13.51 0.48 -0.41
N ALA A 196 13.52 -0.22 0.72
CA ALA A 196 12.48 -1.17 1.09
C ALA A 196 11.09 -0.51 1.16
N GLN A 197 11.00 0.66 1.80
CA GLN A 197 9.75 1.41 1.89
C GLN A 197 9.25 1.89 0.52
N ASP A 198 10.13 2.36 -0.37
CA ASP A 198 9.75 2.80 -1.71
C ASP A 198 9.27 1.63 -2.58
N ALA A 199 9.88 0.45 -2.46
CA ALA A 199 9.40 -0.76 -3.12
C ALA A 199 8.00 -1.17 -2.60
N LEU A 200 7.78 -1.18 -1.29
CA LEU A 200 6.48 -1.43 -0.67
C LEU A 200 5.42 -0.42 -1.09
N ASN A 201 5.83 0.82 -1.34
CA ASN A 201 4.99 1.89 -1.89
C ASN A 201 4.81 1.79 -3.42
N GLY A 202 5.22 0.67 -4.05
CA GLY A 202 4.96 0.36 -5.45
C GLY A 202 6.01 0.84 -6.45
N TRP A 203 7.17 1.35 -6.01
CA TRP A 203 8.24 1.63 -6.95
C TRP A 203 9.00 0.34 -7.32
N ASP A 204 8.82 -0.10 -8.55
CA ASP A 204 9.53 -1.25 -9.13
C ASP A 204 10.39 -0.82 -10.34
N PRO A 205 11.65 -0.45 -10.14
CA PRO A 205 12.55 -0.13 -11.25
C PRO A 205 13.01 -1.36 -12.03
N SER A 206 12.73 -2.59 -11.54
CA SER A 206 13.02 -3.85 -12.24
C SER A 206 11.95 -4.23 -13.28
N TYR A 207 10.81 -3.51 -13.29
CA TYR A 207 9.67 -3.75 -14.19
C TYR A 207 9.09 -5.18 -14.12
N GLY A 208 8.90 -5.70 -12.91
CA GLY A 208 8.28 -6.99 -12.68
C GLY A 208 9.25 -8.16 -12.75
N ALA A 209 10.56 -7.94 -12.60
CA ALA A 209 11.54 -9.01 -12.51
C ALA A 209 11.29 -9.87 -11.26
N ILE A 210 11.48 -11.19 -11.42
CA ILE A 210 11.43 -12.16 -10.33
C ILE A 210 12.80 -12.79 -10.04
N TYR A 211 13.80 -12.51 -10.89
CA TYR A 211 15.20 -12.90 -10.71
C TYR A 211 16.12 -11.71 -10.92
N TYR A 212 17.28 -11.77 -10.27
CA TYR A 212 18.42 -10.91 -10.59
C TYR A 212 19.74 -11.64 -10.31
N PHE A 213 20.80 -11.20 -10.94
CA PHE A 213 22.15 -11.71 -10.72
C PHE A 213 23.20 -10.70 -11.12
N ASN A 214 24.37 -10.82 -10.53
CA ASN A 214 25.56 -10.08 -10.96
C ASN A 214 26.31 -10.93 -12.01
N PRO A 215 26.44 -10.48 -13.27
CA PRO A 215 27.10 -11.24 -14.33
C PRO A 215 28.57 -11.50 -14.07
N ASN A 216 29.24 -10.71 -13.21
CA ASN A 216 30.65 -10.92 -12.89
C ASN A 216 30.89 -12.06 -11.91
N THR A 217 29.85 -12.50 -11.17
CA THR A 217 29.98 -13.52 -10.13
C THR A 217 29.06 -14.72 -10.35
N ALA A 218 28.08 -14.62 -11.24
CA ALA A 218 27.11 -15.68 -11.49
C ALA A 218 27.72 -16.84 -12.28
N THR A 219 27.76 -18.01 -11.68
CA THR A 219 28.29 -19.26 -12.29
C THR A 219 27.18 -20.19 -12.80
N ASN A 220 25.95 -20.01 -12.31
CA ASN A 220 24.83 -20.86 -12.69
C ASN A 220 24.33 -20.53 -14.10
N LYS A 221 24.50 -21.50 -15.03
CA LYS A 221 24.09 -21.35 -16.44
C LYS A 221 22.59 -21.09 -16.62
N TRP A 222 21.73 -21.62 -15.72
CA TRP A 222 20.30 -21.42 -15.79
C TRP A 222 19.89 -19.97 -15.67
N ILE A 223 20.52 -19.18 -14.77
CA ILE A 223 20.15 -17.76 -14.60
C ILE A 223 20.50 -16.94 -15.86
N TRP A 224 21.52 -17.33 -16.61
CA TRP A 224 21.90 -16.68 -17.86
C TRP A 224 20.89 -16.90 -18.99
N SER A 225 20.08 -17.98 -18.93
CA SER A 225 19.02 -18.26 -19.90
C SER A 225 17.73 -17.47 -19.64
N ARG A 226 17.64 -16.75 -18.52
CA ARG A 226 16.44 -15.99 -18.18
C ARG A 226 16.29 -14.73 -19.05
N PRO A 227 15.06 -14.42 -19.54
CA PRO A 227 14.83 -13.22 -20.33
C PRO A 227 15.21 -11.96 -19.54
N LEU A 228 16.19 -11.23 -20.06
CA LEU A 228 16.63 -9.97 -19.46
C LEU A 228 15.54 -8.89 -19.62
N ILE A 229 15.20 -8.23 -18.54
CA ILE A 229 14.29 -7.07 -18.54
C ILE A 229 15.12 -5.78 -18.49
N LYS A 230 16.08 -5.70 -17.55
CA LYS A 230 16.86 -4.48 -17.33
C LYS A 230 18.16 -4.75 -16.59
N THR A 231 19.16 -3.92 -16.85
CA THR A 231 20.38 -3.84 -16.03
C THR A 231 20.34 -2.55 -15.20
N ILE A 232 20.59 -2.66 -13.90
CA ILE A 232 20.69 -1.53 -12.97
C ILE A 232 21.92 -1.78 -12.10
N GLY A 233 22.89 -0.84 -12.13
CA GLY A 233 24.18 -1.03 -11.47
C GLY A 233 24.88 -2.29 -11.99
N LYS A 234 25.31 -3.16 -11.07
CA LYS A 234 25.97 -4.44 -11.38
C LYS A 234 24.98 -5.60 -11.60
N HIS A 235 23.67 -5.39 -11.39
CA HIS A 235 22.67 -6.45 -11.46
C HIS A 235 21.90 -6.46 -12.77
N ARG A 236 21.69 -7.66 -13.31
CA ARG A 236 20.76 -7.96 -14.41
C ARG A 236 19.47 -8.50 -13.83
N PHE A 237 18.34 -7.84 -14.13
CA PHE A 237 17.00 -8.20 -13.66
C PHE A 237 16.26 -8.95 -14.77
N CYS A 238 15.67 -10.10 -14.43
CA CYS A 238 15.15 -11.08 -15.39
C CYS A 238 13.75 -11.61 -14.99
N LYS A 239 13.09 -12.26 -16.00
CA LYS A 239 11.86 -13.06 -15.80
C LYS A 239 12.20 -14.49 -15.42
#